data_27bcdee66876ab264153453a8fb978e1
#
_entry.id   27bcdee66876ab264153453a8fb978e1
#
_cell.length_a   1.000
_cell.length_b   1.000
_cell.length_c   1.000
_cell.angle_alpha   90.00
_cell.angle_beta   90.00
_cell.angle_gamma   90.00
#
_symmetry.space_group_name_H-M   'P 1'
#
loop_
_entity.id
_entity.type
_entity.pdbx_description
1 polymer ?
#
loop_
_entity_poly.entity_id
_entity_poly.type
_entity_poly.pdbx_seq_one_letter_code
_entity_poly.pdbx_strand_id
1 'polypeptide(L)'
;MPEMIAAFVTPNHPALSPVIHDASTFLKKWKGDPSFTGYQTNNPNNVKLQMAAIFAALVQQKIVYNDPPASYEVIGQRIRLSHKVLEQKMGTCLDLAVLYAACLEAVGLHPLLFFMTGHAFCGCWLENETFADCCVDDVSAIEKRIAENAEEMLLVECTDFVDSNVHNVERFDHAMKHGKDHISNMEFQCVIDIIRTRGSGIRPIPLLGTQWD
;
A
#
# COMPACT_ATOMS: atom_id res chain seq x y z
N MET A 1 -13.03 -9.48 -12.94
CA MET A 1 -13.34 -8.46 -11.93
C MET A 1 -12.07 -8.22 -11.11
N PRO A 2 -11.21 -7.28 -11.55
CA PRO A 2 -9.92 -7.01 -10.91
C PRO A 2 -10.08 -6.47 -9.48
N GLU A 3 -11.18 -5.77 -9.18
CA GLU A 3 -11.48 -5.19 -7.87
C GLU A 3 -11.57 -6.23 -6.72
N MET A 4 -11.72 -7.52 -7.03
CA MET A 4 -11.71 -8.58 -6.02
C MET A 4 -10.39 -8.70 -5.26
N ILE A 5 -9.30 -8.13 -5.80
CA ILE A 5 -8.01 -8.06 -5.11
C ILE A 5 -8.14 -7.34 -3.76
N ALA A 6 -9.06 -6.39 -3.64
CA ALA A 6 -9.30 -5.65 -2.40
C ALA A 6 -9.68 -6.57 -1.22
N ALA A 7 -10.24 -7.76 -1.48
CA ALA A 7 -10.53 -8.73 -0.42
C ALA A 7 -9.26 -9.24 0.30
N PHE A 8 -8.11 -9.20 -0.37
CA PHE A 8 -6.82 -9.60 0.21
C PHE A 8 -6.17 -8.50 1.06
N VAL A 9 -6.63 -7.26 0.95
CA VAL A 9 -6.24 -6.17 1.86
C VAL A 9 -6.99 -6.36 3.16
N THR A 10 -6.29 -6.75 4.23
CA THR A 10 -6.86 -7.17 5.53
C THR A 10 -6.42 -6.23 6.66
N PRO A 11 -7.01 -5.00 6.77
CA PRO A 11 -6.53 -3.95 7.67
C PRO A 11 -6.69 -4.30 9.15
N ASN A 12 -7.65 -5.17 9.48
CA ASN A 12 -7.95 -5.54 10.87
C ASN A 12 -7.16 -6.76 11.37
N HIS A 13 -6.17 -7.25 10.58
CA HIS A 13 -5.42 -8.43 10.99
C HIS A 13 -4.45 -8.09 12.14
N PRO A 14 -4.46 -8.85 13.28
CA PRO A 14 -3.62 -8.55 14.45
C PRO A 14 -2.11 -8.49 14.15
N ALA A 15 -1.64 -9.22 13.16
CA ALA A 15 -0.23 -9.19 12.75
C ALA A 15 0.26 -7.81 12.25
N LEU A 16 -0.64 -6.88 11.91
CA LEU A 16 -0.28 -5.51 11.53
C LEU A 16 0.03 -4.63 12.76
N SER A 17 -0.48 -4.97 13.94
CA SER A 17 -0.35 -4.15 15.15
C SER A 17 1.10 -3.81 15.49
N PRO A 18 2.09 -4.72 15.43
CA PRO A 18 3.48 -4.38 15.67
C PRO A 18 4.03 -3.35 14.66
N VAL A 19 3.68 -3.50 13.37
CA VAL A 19 4.11 -2.56 12.32
C VAL A 19 3.52 -1.17 12.57
N ILE A 20 2.24 -1.08 12.92
CA ILE A 20 1.57 0.19 13.24
C ILE A 20 2.16 0.82 14.50
N HIS A 21 2.50 0.00 15.52
CA HIS A 21 3.19 0.48 16.73
C HIS A 21 4.55 1.09 16.39
N ASP A 22 5.37 0.41 15.59
CA ASP A 22 6.68 0.90 15.15
C ASP A 22 6.52 2.21 14.36
N ALA A 23 5.55 2.26 13.44
CA ALA A 23 5.23 3.46 12.68
C ALA A 23 4.81 4.64 13.60
N SER A 24 4.03 4.39 14.64
CA SER A 24 3.67 5.42 15.62
C SER A 24 4.90 5.96 16.38
N THR A 25 5.89 5.10 16.61
CA THR A 25 7.16 5.50 17.22
C THR A 25 7.96 6.42 16.30
N PHE A 26 7.96 6.16 14.98
CA PHE A 26 8.54 7.09 14.00
C PHE A 26 7.82 8.44 13.99
N LEU A 27 6.49 8.45 13.98
CA LEU A 27 5.71 9.69 14.05
C LEU A 27 6.05 10.50 15.30
N LYS A 28 6.13 9.84 16.47
CA LYS A 28 6.53 10.50 17.71
C LYS A 28 7.93 11.12 17.60
N LYS A 29 8.86 10.41 16.96
CA LYS A 29 10.24 10.90 16.76
C LYS A 29 10.30 12.09 15.79
N TRP A 30 9.49 12.08 14.72
CA TRP A 30 9.57 13.08 13.65
C TRP A 30 8.74 14.34 13.91
N LYS A 31 7.55 14.19 14.52
CA LYS A 31 6.64 15.31 14.78
C LYS A 31 6.25 15.52 16.24
N GLY A 32 6.77 14.69 17.17
CA GLY A 32 6.46 14.77 18.60
C GLY A 32 5.12 14.11 19.01
N ASP A 33 4.29 13.68 18.06
CA ASP A 33 2.97 13.07 18.27
C ASP A 33 2.91 11.71 17.57
N PRO A 34 2.61 10.60 18.32
CA PRO A 34 2.52 9.26 17.74
C PRO A 34 1.22 9.00 16.96
N SER A 35 0.26 9.91 16.98
CA SER A 35 -1.10 9.70 16.52
C SER A 35 -1.20 9.66 14.99
N PHE A 36 -1.95 8.67 14.50
CA PHE A 36 -2.44 8.65 13.13
C PHE A 36 -3.75 9.43 13.06
N THR A 37 -3.69 10.64 12.53
CA THR A 37 -4.86 11.52 12.43
C THR A 37 -5.58 11.43 11.08
N GLY A 38 -5.04 10.62 10.16
CA GLY A 38 -5.59 10.48 8.81
C GLY A 38 -5.80 11.84 8.15
N TYR A 39 -7.01 12.05 7.66
CA TYR A 39 -7.41 13.28 6.96
C TYR A 39 -7.98 14.39 7.88
N GLN A 40 -8.07 14.16 9.19
CA GLN A 40 -8.71 15.10 10.14
C GLN A 40 -8.05 16.49 10.16
N THR A 41 -6.79 16.60 9.79
CA THR A 41 -6.06 17.86 9.79
C THR A 41 -6.20 18.64 8.48
N ASN A 42 -6.81 18.09 7.45
CA ASN A 42 -6.86 18.63 6.09
C ASN A 42 -5.47 19.08 5.59
N ASN A 43 -4.44 18.33 5.94
CA ASN A 43 -3.05 18.62 5.58
C ASN A 43 -2.42 17.43 4.84
N PRO A 44 -2.22 17.53 3.52
CA PRO A 44 -1.60 16.47 2.71
C PRO A 44 -0.22 16.03 3.21
N ASN A 45 0.58 16.98 3.74
CA ASN A 45 1.90 16.66 4.29
C ASN A 45 1.82 15.77 5.54
N ASN A 46 0.74 15.88 6.32
CA ASN A 46 0.53 15.01 7.48
C ASN A 46 0.17 13.58 7.01
N VAL A 47 -0.59 13.43 5.94
CA VAL A 47 -0.88 12.12 5.33
C VAL A 47 0.41 11.52 4.78
N LYS A 48 1.19 12.28 4.00
CA LYS A 48 2.51 11.88 3.50
C LYS A 48 3.43 11.39 4.63
N LEU A 49 3.47 12.10 5.75
CA LEU A 49 4.29 11.72 6.91
C LEU A 49 3.83 10.41 7.54
N GLN A 50 2.52 10.15 7.63
CA GLN A 50 1.96 8.89 8.12
C GLN A 50 2.30 7.72 7.18
N MET A 51 2.22 7.93 5.87
CA MET A 51 2.66 6.96 4.86
C MET A 51 4.16 6.63 5.03
N ALA A 52 5.00 7.66 5.17
CA ALA A 52 6.44 7.49 5.37
C ALA A 52 6.77 6.71 6.65
N ALA A 53 6.02 6.93 7.73
CA ALA A 53 6.21 6.24 9.00
C ALA A 53 5.89 4.74 8.89
N ILE A 54 4.81 4.38 8.18
CA ILE A 54 4.46 2.98 7.91
C ILE A 54 5.52 2.34 7.00
N PHE A 55 5.96 3.04 5.97
CA PHE A 55 7.04 2.58 5.09
C PHE A 55 8.33 2.30 5.89
N ALA A 56 8.74 3.21 6.76
CA ALA A 56 9.92 3.03 7.61
C ALA A 56 9.79 1.83 8.57
N ALA A 57 8.58 1.60 9.11
CA ALA A 57 8.30 0.43 9.95
C ALA A 57 8.40 -0.88 9.14
N LEU A 58 7.96 -0.89 7.88
CA LEU A 58 8.08 -2.05 7.00
C LEU A 58 9.53 -2.31 6.59
N VAL A 59 10.35 -1.29 6.38
CA VAL A 59 11.82 -1.45 6.19
C VAL A 59 12.44 -2.22 7.35
N GLN A 60 12.02 -1.95 8.59
CA GLN A 60 12.54 -2.66 9.78
C GLN A 60 12.11 -4.13 9.82
N GLN A 61 11.08 -4.54 9.08
CA GLN A 61 10.63 -5.93 9.05
C GLN A 61 11.60 -6.86 8.32
N LYS A 62 12.58 -6.33 7.57
CA LYS A 62 13.60 -7.10 6.83
C LYS A 62 12.97 -8.16 5.91
N ILE A 63 11.95 -7.75 5.18
CA ILE A 63 11.29 -8.60 4.20
C ILE A 63 12.21 -8.74 2.99
N VAL A 64 12.32 -9.93 2.43
CA VAL A 64 13.11 -10.21 1.23
C VAL A 64 12.17 -10.30 0.04
N TYR A 65 12.55 -9.67 -1.09
CA TYR A 65 11.84 -9.85 -2.34
C TYR A 65 12.05 -11.28 -2.86
N ASN A 66 10.96 -11.92 -3.24
CA ASN A 66 10.98 -13.28 -3.76
C ASN A 66 10.03 -13.41 -4.94
N ASP A 67 10.59 -13.62 -6.13
CA ASP A 67 9.78 -13.92 -7.29
C ASP A 67 8.96 -15.20 -7.06
N PRO A 68 7.68 -15.19 -7.41
CA PRO A 68 6.88 -16.39 -7.28
C PRO A 68 7.44 -17.48 -8.20
N PRO A 69 7.45 -18.76 -7.78
CA PRO A 69 7.67 -19.85 -8.73
C PRO A 69 6.62 -19.74 -9.82
N ALA A 70 7.00 -20.13 -11.05
CA ALA A 70 6.07 -20.19 -12.17
C ALA A 70 4.79 -20.90 -11.70
N SER A 71 3.64 -20.26 -11.85
CA SER A 71 2.37 -20.86 -11.50
C SER A 71 2.13 -22.06 -12.42
N TYR A 72 1.75 -23.20 -11.85
CA TYR A 72 1.25 -24.34 -12.63
C TYR A 72 -0.14 -24.07 -13.21
N GLU A 73 -0.78 -23.00 -12.79
CA GLU A 73 -2.06 -22.54 -13.30
C GLU A 73 -1.85 -21.64 -14.52
N VAL A 74 -2.63 -21.88 -15.56
CA VAL A 74 -2.55 -21.12 -16.82
C VAL A 74 -3.02 -19.67 -16.63
N ILE A 75 -3.77 -19.39 -15.56
CA ILE A 75 -4.33 -18.07 -15.25
C ILE A 75 -4.28 -17.86 -13.73
N GLY A 76 -3.63 -16.78 -13.30
CA GLY A 76 -3.63 -16.31 -11.92
C GLY A 76 -2.26 -16.30 -11.25
N GLN A 77 -2.11 -15.40 -10.28
CA GLN A 77 -0.95 -15.31 -9.40
C GLN A 77 -1.36 -15.64 -7.97
N ARG A 78 -0.58 -16.48 -7.29
CA ARG A 78 -0.77 -16.73 -5.86
C ARG A 78 -0.45 -15.45 -5.08
N ILE A 79 -1.37 -15.05 -4.19
CA ILE A 79 -1.21 -13.89 -3.31
C ILE A 79 -0.98 -14.40 -1.89
N ARG A 80 0.08 -13.88 -1.23
CA ARG A 80 0.28 -14.06 0.21
C ARG A 80 -0.49 -12.99 0.97
N LEU A 81 -1.28 -13.41 1.96
CA LEU A 81 -1.92 -12.48 2.88
C LEU A 81 -0.85 -11.74 3.71
N SER A 82 -1.13 -10.51 4.10
CA SER A 82 -0.20 -9.61 4.82
C SER A 82 0.46 -10.27 6.02
N HIS A 83 -0.28 -11.05 6.83
CA HIS A 83 0.29 -11.77 7.96
C HIS A 83 1.31 -12.84 7.56
N LYS A 84 1.11 -13.50 6.40
CA LYS A 84 2.07 -14.49 5.89
C LYS A 84 3.35 -13.83 5.37
N VAL A 85 3.25 -12.66 4.75
CA VAL A 85 4.42 -11.86 4.37
C VAL A 85 5.24 -11.49 5.60
N LEU A 86 4.59 -10.99 6.65
CA LEU A 86 5.26 -10.62 7.91
C LEU A 86 5.86 -11.81 8.66
N GLU A 87 5.18 -12.96 8.66
CA GLU A 87 5.64 -14.20 9.29
C GLU A 87 6.83 -14.81 8.55
N GLN A 88 6.72 -14.93 7.21
CA GLN A 88 7.71 -15.59 6.35
C GLN A 88 8.85 -14.66 5.95
N LYS A 89 8.72 -13.35 6.19
CA LYS A 89 9.69 -12.32 5.80
C LYS A 89 10.03 -12.34 4.30
N MET A 90 9.05 -12.64 3.46
CA MET A 90 9.21 -12.66 2.01
C MET A 90 7.90 -12.29 1.30
N GLY A 91 8.01 -11.67 0.13
CA GLY A 91 6.87 -11.32 -0.70
C GLY A 91 7.25 -10.91 -2.11
N THR A 92 6.28 -11.00 -3.03
CA THR A 92 6.34 -10.47 -4.39
C THR A 92 5.95 -9.00 -4.40
N CYS A 93 6.08 -8.29 -5.54
CA CYS A 93 5.61 -6.90 -5.65
C CYS A 93 4.12 -6.76 -5.24
N LEU A 94 3.26 -7.68 -5.67
CA LEU A 94 1.84 -7.68 -5.32
C LEU A 94 1.60 -7.94 -3.83
N ASP A 95 2.31 -8.92 -3.23
CA ASP A 95 2.21 -9.23 -1.81
C ASP A 95 2.59 -8.00 -0.95
N LEU A 96 3.64 -7.28 -1.37
CA LEU A 96 4.15 -6.09 -0.68
C LEU A 96 3.20 -4.89 -0.84
N ALA A 97 2.63 -4.70 -2.04
CA ALA A 97 1.63 -3.67 -2.29
C ALA A 97 0.37 -3.89 -1.43
N VAL A 98 -0.12 -5.14 -1.35
CA VAL A 98 -1.27 -5.51 -0.50
C VAL A 98 -0.96 -5.32 0.98
N LEU A 99 0.25 -5.66 1.45
CA LEU A 99 0.68 -5.43 2.83
C LEU A 99 0.70 -3.94 3.17
N TYR A 100 1.29 -3.12 2.30
CA TYR A 100 1.35 -1.68 2.53
C TYR A 100 -0.04 -1.06 2.52
N ALA A 101 -0.90 -1.43 1.56
CA ALA A 101 -2.29 -1.00 1.51
C ALA A 101 -3.07 -1.39 2.77
N ALA A 102 -2.85 -2.61 3.30
CA ALA A 102 -3.50 -3.05 4.54
C ALA A 102 -3.06 -2.19 5.75
N CYS A 103 -1.78 -1.83 5.85
CA CYS A 103 -1.28 -0.94 6.89
C CYS A 103 -1.85 0.48 6.77
N LEU A 104 -1.95 1.03 5.55
CA LEU A 104 -2.54 2.34 5.29
C LEU A 104 -4.03 2.37 5.66
N GLU A 105 -4.81 1.37 5.22
CA GLU A 105 -6.24 1.26 5.55
C GLU A 105 -6.44 1.09 7.07
N ALA A 106 -5.56 0.34 7.76
CA ALA A 106 -5.64 0.11 9.21
C ALA A 106 -5.54 1.41 10.04
N VAL A 107 -4.91 2.45 9.49
CA VAL A 107 -4.79 3.76 10.15
C VAL A 107 -5.76 4.82 9.57
N GLY A 108 -6.72 4.37 8.75
CA GLY A 108 -7.77 5.22 8.19
C GLY A 108 -7.35 6.04 6.98
N LEU A 109 -6.27 5.66 6.28
CA LEU A 109 -5.90 6.22 5.00
C LEU A 109 -6.57 5.46 3.84
N HIS A 110 -6.63 6.07 2.66
CA HIS A 110 -7.31 5.56 1.48
C HIS A 110 -6.30 5.01 0.46
N PRO A 111 -5.89 3.71 0.58
CA PRO A 111 -4.92 3.13 -0.31
C PRO A 111 -5.48 2.82 -1.69
N LEU A 112 -4.57 2.85 -2.66
CA LEU A 112 -4.76 2.54 -4.06
C LEU A 112 -3.81 1.40 -4.45
N LEU A 113 -4.27 0.40 -5.19
CA LEU A 113 -3.41 -0.63 -5.76
C LEU A 113 -3.28 -0.41 -7.26
N PHE A 114 -2.06 -0.17 -7.71
CA PHE A 114 -1.71 0.06 -9.11
C PHE A 114 -1.23 -1.23 -9.75
N PHE A 115 -1.73 -1.51 -10.95
CA PHE A 115 -1.35 -2.66 -11.75
C PHE A 115 -0.76 -2.19 -13.07
N MET A 116 0.46 -2.63 -13.32
CA MET A 116 1.19 -2.47 -14.57
C MET A 116 1.39 -3.86 -15.19
N THR A 117 1.75 -3.91 -16.46
CA THR A 117 2.13 -5.20 -17.07
C THR A 117 3.33 -5.80 -16.34
N GLY A 118 3.10 -6.91 -15.62
CA GLY A 118 4.13 -7.64 -14.87
C GLY A 118 4.52 -7.04 -13.53
N HIS A 119 3.87 -5.97 -13.04
CA HIS A 119 4.22 -5.32 -11.78
C HIS A 119 3.00 -4.77 -11.04
N ALA A 120 3.13 -4.64 -9.71
CA ALA A 120 2.13 -3.98 -8.86
C ALA A 120 2.79 -3.18 -7.75
N PHE A 121 2.22 -2.03 -7.43
CA PHE A 121 2.67 -1.15 -6.34
C PHE A 121 1.47 -0.45 -5.68
N CYS A 122 1.73 0.33 -4.65
CA CYS A 122 0.68 0.97 -3.86
C CYS A 122 0.74 2.49 -4.01
N GLY A 123 -0.41 3.13 -3.83
CA GLY A 123 -0.53 4.57 -3.64
C GLY A 123 -1.52 4.88 -2.53
N CYS A 124 -1.73 6.16 -2.30
CA CYS A 124 -2.70 6.63 -1.33
C CYS A 124 -3.18 8.03 -1.71
N TRP A 125 -4.46 8.29 -1.50
CA TRP A 125 -5.00 9.63 -1.56
C TRP A 125 -4.38 10.50 -0.45
N LEU A 126 -4.06 11.75 -0.77
CA LEU A 126 -3.56 12.73 0.20
C LEU A 126 -4.67 13.50 0.88
N GLU A 127 -5.88 13.42 0.34
CA GLU A 127 -7.12 14.00 0.86
C GLU A 127 -8.17 12.91 1.04
N ASN A 128 -9.26 13.22 1.75
CA ASN A 128 -10.35 12.28 2.01
C ASN A 128 -11.21 12.07 0.76
N GLU A 129 -10.61 11.48 -0.27
CA GLU A 129 -11.19 11.27 -1.58
C GLU A 129 -11.23 9.79 -1.96
N THR A 130 -11.99 9.47 -3.02
CA THR A 130 -12.02 8.19 -3.70
C THR A 130 -12.31 8.41 -5.19
N PHE A 131 -11.98 7.44 -6.03
CA PHE A 131 -12.48 7.41 -7.40
C PHE A 131 -14.00 7.17 -7.44
N ALA A 132 -14.64 7.55 -8.55
CA ALA A 132 -16.05 7.23 -8.79
C ALA A 132 -16.27 5.72 -8.95
N ASP A 133 -15.30 5.02 -9.54
CA ASP A 133 -15.31 3.59 -9.83
C ASP A 133 -14.29 2.83 -8.97
N CYS A 134 -14.57 1.55 -8.73
CA CYS A 134 -13.66 0.67 -7.97
C CYS A 134 -12.36 0.38 -8.70
N CYS A 135 -12.43 0.35 -10.03
CA CYS A 135 -11.32 0.08 -10.93
C CYS A 135 -11.30 1.14 -12.02
N VAL A 136 -10.16 1.81 -12.19
CA VAL A 136 -9.94 2.84 -13.21
C VAL A 136 -8.79 2.38 -14.11
N ASP A 137 -9.05 2.29 -15.42
CA ASP A 137 -8.11 1.86 -16.47
C ASP A 137 -7.63 3.02 -17.37
N ASP A 138 -8.09 4.24 -17.11
CA ASP A 138 -7.64 5.46 -17.78
C ASP A 138 -6.41 6.06 -17.06
N VAL A 139 -5.24 5.87 -17.64
CA VAL A 139 -3.98 6.41 -17.11
C VAL A 139 -4.01 7.94 -17.00
N SER A 140 -4.73 8.64 -17.90
CA SER A 140 -4.82 10.10 -17.88
C SER A 140 -5.49 10.64 -16.61
N ALA A 141 -6.36 9.84 -16.01
CA ALA A 141 -6.99 10.16 -14.72
C ALA A 141 -5.96 10.15 -13.57
N ILE A 142 -4.94 9.32 -13.68
CA ILE A 142 -3.83 9.23 -12.71
C ILE A 142 -2.84 10.38 -12.94
N GLU A 143 -2.39 10.55 -14.19
CA GLU A 143 -1.41 11.58 -14.56
C GLU A 143 -1.82 12.98 -14.11
N LYS A 144 -3.11 13.33 -14.27
CA LYS A 144 -3.67 14.60 -13.81
C LYS A 144 -3.54 14.80 -12.31
N ARG A 145 -3.70 13.73 -11.52
CA ARG A 145 -3.71 13.79 -10.05
C ARG A 145 -2.34 13.74 -9.41
N ILE A 146 -1.35 13.19 -10.12
CA ILE A 146 0.05 13.16 -9.66
C ILE A 146 0.89 14.31 -10.21
N ALA A 147 0.30 15.17 -11.05
CA ALA A 147 0.98 16.34 -11.57
C ALA A 147 1.41 17.28 -10.43
N GLU A 148 2.56 17.97 -10.60
CA GLU A 148 3.15 18.84 -9.57
C GLU A 148 2.19 19.89 -9.01
N ASN A 149 1.21 20.32 -9.81
CA ASN A 149 0.22 21.34 -9.39
C ASN A 149 -0.99 20.77 -8.66
N ALA A 150 -1.21 19.46 -8.71
CA ALA A 150 -2.37 18.79 -8.12
C ALA A 150 -1.97 18.01 -6.86
N GLU A 151 -0.99 17.12 -6.96
CA GLU A 151 -0.54 16.21 -5.89
C GLU A 151 -1.69 15.66 -5.01
N GLU A 152 -2.76 15.18 -5.68
CA GLU A 152 -3.93 14.64 -4.96
C GLU A 152 -3.65 13.26 -4.38
N MET A 153 -2.66 12.54 -4.90
CA MET A 153 -2.25 11.22 -4.44
C MET A 153 -0.74 11.01 -4.52
N LEU A 154 -0.22 10.13 -3.68
CA LEU A 154 1.16 9.65 -3.74
C LEU A 154 1.20 8.21 -4.23
N LEU A 155 2.21 7.92 -5.03
CA LEU A 155 2.54 6.58 -5.52
C LEU A 155 3.83 6.12 -4.84
N VAL A 156 3.86 4.87 -4.40
CA VAL A 156 4.97 4.32 -3.62
C VAL A 156 5.34 2.94 -4.14
N GLU A 157 6.57 2.80 -4.63
CA GLU A 157 7.13 1.49 -4.98
C GLU A 157 7.39 0.66 -3.73
N CYS A 158 6.65 -0.44 -3.59
CA CYS A 158 6.67 -1.24 -2.37
C CYS A 158 7.91 -2.16 -2.28
N THR A 159 8.53 -2.49 -3.40
CA THR A 159 9.78 -3.27 -3.37
C THR A 159 10.94 -2.46 -2.79
N ASP A 160 10.84 -1.15 -2.69
CA ASP A 160 11.85 -0.30 -2.08
C ASP A 160 11.92 -0.42 -0.55
N PHE A 161 10.94 -1.00 0.14
CA PHE A 161 11.08 -1.28 1.57
C PHE A 161 11.66 -2.67 1.90
N VAL A 162 11.89 -3.54 0.90
CA VAL A 162 12.55 -4.83 1.15
C VAL A 162 14.03 -4.67 1.42
N ASP A 163 14.65 -5.72 1.96
CA ASP A 163 16.05 -5.69 2.38
C ASP A 163 16.98 -5.34 1.23
N SER A 164 17.50 -4.13 1.28
CA SER A 164 18.55 -3.64 0.41
C SER A 164 19.57 -2.90 1.27
N ASN A 165 20.83 -2.85 0.83
CA ASN A 165 21.94 -2.24 1.53
C ASN A 165 21.85 -0.71 1.73
N VAL A 166 20.71 -0.09 1.47
CA VAL A 166 20.49 1.37 1.57
C VAL A 166 19.65 1.68 2.81
N HIS A 167 20.24 2.25 3.84
CA HIS A 167 19.63 2.56 5.14
C HIS A 167 19.32 4.05 5.29
N ASN A 168 18.43 4.68 4.50
CA ASN A 168 18.21 6.12 4.59
C ASN A 168 16.74 6.56 4.63
N VAL A 169 16.51 7.72 5.25
CA VAL A 169 15.27 8.53 5.19
C VAL A 169 14.89 8.86 3.72
N GLU A 170 15.90 8.97 2.85
CA GLU A 170 15.75 9.14 1.39
C GLU A 170 15.03 7.99 0.68
N ARG A 171 14.86 6.84 1.35
CA ARG A 171 14.19 5.66 0.77
C ARG A 171 12.73 5.90 0.41
N PHE A 172 12.00 6.61 1.25
CA PHE A 172 10.58 6.90 0.96
C PHE A 172 10.45 7.87 -0.23
N ASP A 173 11.31 8.89 -0.30
CA ASP A 173 11.34 9.80 -1.44
C ASP A 173 11.75 9.08 -2.74
N HIS A 174 12.67 8.12 -2.64
CA HIS A 174 13.05 7.25 -3.75
C HIS A 174 11.89 6.37 -4.19
N ALA A 175 11.19 5.72 -3.25
CA ALA A 175 10.03 4.89 -3.53
C ALA A 175 8.88 5.69 -4.18
N MET A 176 8.68 6.95 -3.79
CA MET A 176 7.71 7.84 -4.45
C MET A 176 8.11 8.17 -5.88
N LYS A 177 9.40 8.45 -6.11
CA LYS A 177 9.92 8.69 -7.46
C LYS A 177 9.72 7.47 -8.34
N HIS A 178 10.10 6.28 -7.88
CA HIS A 178 9.90 5.02 -8.61
C HIS A 178 8.43 4.77 -8.92
N GLY A 179 7.53 5.00 -7.98
CA GLY A 179 6.09 4.87 -8.23
C GLY A 179 5.59 5.79 -9.35
N LYS A 180 6.07 7.05 -9.40
CA LYS A 180 5.78 7.97 -10.51
C LYS A 180 6.41 7.51 -11.82
N ASP A 181 7.65 7.04 -11.79
CA ASP A 181 8.38 6.58 -12.97
C ASP A 181 7.69 5.37 -13.63
N HIS A 182 7.03 4.49 -12.85
CA HIS A 182 6.26 3.36 -13.39
C HIS A 182 5.09 3.82 -14.26
N ILE A 183 4.36 4.87 -13.88
CA ILE A 183 3.26 5.41 -14.68
C ILE A 183 3.75 5.87 -16.05
N SER A 184 4.96 6.44 -16.12
CA SER A 184 5.52 6.96 -17.37
C SER A 184 6.22 5.91 -18.24
N ASN A 185 6.75 4.84 -17.64
CA ASN A 185 7.68 3.92 -18.30
C ASN A 185 7.12 2.48 -18.47
N MET A 186 6.00 2.15 -17.84
CA MET A 186 5.40 0.83 -17.92
C MET A 186 3.99 0.92 -18.51
N GLU A 187 3.51 -0.18 -19.07
CA GLU A 187 2.14 -0.29 -19.55
C GLU A 187 1.17 -0.38 -18.37
N PHE A 188 0.37 0.68 -18.20
CA PHE A 188 -0.65 0.76 -17.16
C PHE A 188 -1.84 -0.15 -17.50
N GLN A 189 -2.29 -0.94 -16.54
CA GLN A 189 -3.48 -1.77 -16.67
C GLN A 189 -4.68 -1.17 -15.95
N CYS A 190 -4.56 -0.95 -14.66
CA CYS A 190 -5.61 -0.30 -13.86
C CYS A 190 -5.12 0.11 -12.48
N VAL A 191 -5.90 0.94 -11.80
CA VAL A 191 -5.81 1.19 -10.37
C VAL A 191 -7.09 0.73 -9.68
N ILE A 192 -6.96 0.11 -8.52
CA ILE A 192 -8.08 -0.29 -7.64
C ILE A 192 -8.10 0.62 -6.43
N ASP A 193 -9.22 1.32 -6.26
CA ASP A 193 -9.48 2.13 -5.07
C ASP A 193 -10.08 1.24 -3.96
N ILE A 194 -9.31 1.02 -2.90
CA ILE A 194 -9.70 0.10 -1.83
C ILE A 194 -10.94 0.59 -1.08
N ILE A 195 -11.00 1.87 -0.76
CA ILE A 195 -12.14 2.42 -0.01
C ILE A 195 -13.40 2.42 -0.87
N ARG A 196 -13.27 2.73 -2.16
CA ARG A 196 -14.40 2.64 -3.09
C ARG A 196 -14.92 1.19 -3.19
N THR A 197 -14.04 0.20 -3.23
CA THR A 197 -14.43 -1.22 -3.25
C THR A 197 -15.13 -1.62 -1.95
N ARG A 198 -14.74 -1.08 -0.79
CA ARG A 198 -15.47 -1.30 0.47
C ARG A 198 -16.90 -0.78 0.38
N GLY A 199 -17.09 0.42 -0.20
CA GLY A 199 -18.40 1.00 -0.46
C GLY A 199 -19.26 0.15 -1.40
N SER A 200 -18.64 -0.59 -2.32
CA SER A 200 -19.32 -1.52 -3.24
C SER A 200 -19.55 -2.93 -2.66
N GLY A 201 -19.23 -3.14 -1.37
CA GLY A 201 -19.52 -4.38 -0.65
C GLY A 201 -18.39 -5.42 -0.65
N ILE A 202 -17.25 -5.16 -1.28
CA ILE A 202 -16.09 -6.07 -1.22
C ILE A 202 -15.44 -5.94 0.15
N ARG A 203 -15.57 -6.98 0.96
CA ARG A 203 -15.03 -7.04 2.33
C ARG A 203 -13.69 -7.77 2.36
N PRO A 204 -12.82 -7.48 3.34
CA PRO A 204 -11.63 -8.28 3.59
C PRO A 204 -11.98 -9.74 3.82
N ILE A 205 -11.08 -10.65 3.41
CA ILE A 205 -11.21 -12.08 3.70
C ILE A 205 -11.30 -12.26 5.23
N PRO A 206 -12.30 -13.03 5.73
CA PRO A 206 -12.44 -13.28 7.16
C PRO A 206 -11.19 -13.95 7.74
N LEU A 207 -10.82 -13.56 8.95
CA LEU A 207 -9.77 -14.25 9.71
C LEU A 207 -10.27 -15.65 10.08
N LEU A 208 -9.62 -16.69 9.55
CA LEU A 208 -9.88 -18.06 9.95
C LEU A 208 -9.24 -18.29 11.33
N GLY A 209 -10.02 -18.61 12.35
CA GLY A 209 -9.53 -19.16 13.61
C GLY A 209 -9.39 -18.20 14.79
N THR A 210 -9.99 -17.03 14.81
CA THR A 210 -10.27 -16.36 16.09
C THR A 210 -11.51 -17.00 16.71
N GLN A 211 -11.32 -18.05 17.53
CA GLN A 211 -12.33 -18.38 18.53
C GLN A 211 -12.47 -17.13 19.41
N TRP A 212 -13.67 -16.58 19.41
CA TRP A 212 -14.06 -15.56 20.39
C TRP A 212 -14.28 -16.30 21.71
N ASP A 213 -13.27 -16.25 22.60
CA ASP A 213 -13.44 -16.63 24.00
C ASP A 213 -14.21 -15.55 24.75
#